data_53c807a55790622dc7e6627150f2c800
#
_entry.id   53c807a55790622dc7e6627150f2c800
#
_cell.length_a   1.000
_cell.length_b   1.000
_cell.length_c   1.000
_cell.angle_alpha   90.00
_cell.angle_beta   90.00
_cell.angle_gamma   90.00
#
_symmetry.space_group_name_H-M   'P 1'
#
loop_
_entity.id
_entity.type
_entity.pdbx_description
1 polymer ?
#
loop_
_entity_poly.entity_id
_entity_poly.type
_entity_poly.pdbx_seq_one_letter_code
_entity_poly.pdbx_strand_id
1 'polypeptide(L)'
;MLPTRAGGRGVVDVEWYRLGWYDGLGGRLLSVNHGMRLARQPAHSFDGASGLVEARWSPTLQTTAPVGVKSGMLLAVLRNSQGYAVANAPVVLRPDPTAPHRAPVLFVSASLTWQAYNAWGGTDLYANQSGHTITSTNSPRASRISFDRPYLPDGGAGYLRRWELQFVRWMERAGRDVEYIADVDLELHPELVNDRRMIVMAGHPEYWSRPMRERLEAAIAAGVHVAFLTANEVYWQVRLEPGATGPATRVTCYKSRTRDPITATDPKLTTCRWREPPVNEPEAPLVGQMYGSICRHVADWVVTGSDHWVYEGTDLRDGDAIANLVGQEFDTYFPDLANPGTVVLANGPVNADPRPSIDPGAYPSKPIHNATIYTAPSGATVFSAGTFQWSWALDDYGDRSLLGVRTPVDDRVARMTRNLFDRLGDGPLAP
;
A
#
# COMPACT_ATOMS: atom_id res chain seq x y z
N MET A 1 9.35 -8.50 19.62
CA MET A 1 10.79 -8.19 19.41
C MET A 1 11.00 -7.84 17.95
N LEU A 2 11.72 -6.76 17.70
CA LEU A 2 12.03 -6.28 16.34
C LEU A 2 13.50 -6.60 16.04
N PRO A 3 13.82 -7.67 15.29
CA PRO A 3 15.19 -7.97 14.90
C PRO A 3 15.64 -7.02 13.81
N THR A 4 16.69 -6.27 14.08
CA THR A 4 17.33 -5.38 13.10
C THR A 4 18.58 -6.05 12.55
N ARG A 5 18.72 -6.08 11.23
CA ARG A 5 19.86 -6.63 10.54
C ARG A 5 20.56 -5.54 9.76
N ALA A 6 21.82 -5.32 10.05
CA ALA A 6 22.64 -4.32 9.37
C ALA A 6 23.99 -4.91 8.99
N GLY A 7 24.45 -4.64 7.78
CA GLY A 7 25.76 -5.00 7.29
C GLY A 7 26.70 -3.81 7.27
N GLY A 8 27.99 -4.04 7.49
CA GLY A 8 29.00 -3.00 7.46
C GLY A 8 30.16 -3.28 8.42
N ARG A 9 30.96 -2.25 8.66
CA ARG A 9 32.01 -2.23 9.70
C ARG A 9 31.92 -0.92 10.46
N GLY A 10 32.14 -0.98 11.76
CA GLY A 10 32.14 0.21 12.62
C GLY A 10 31.09 0.14 13.71
N VAL A 11 30.86 1.29 14.30
CA VAL A 11 29.86 1.49 15.36
C VAL A 11 28.84 2.48 14.89
N VAL A 12 27.57 2.21 15.14
CA VAL A 12 26.45 3.08 14.83
C VAL A 12 25.52 3.21 16.02
N ASP A 13 24.79 4.30 16.08
CA ASP A 13 23.61 4.43 16.91
C ASP A 13 22.38 4.09 16.07
N VAL A 14 21.39 3.42 16.67
CA VAL A 14 20.12 3.11 16.04
C VAL A 14 19.04 3.92 16.73
N GLU A 15 18.53 4.91 16.04
CA GLU A 15 17.44 5.78 16.49
C GLU A 15 16.12 5.22 15.96
N TRP A 16 15.13 5.15 16.84
CA TRP A 16 13.76 4.72 16.49
C TRP A 16 12.82 5.91 16.54
N TYR A 17 12.25 6.23 15.41
CA TYR A 17 11.25 7.29 15.29
C TYR A 17 9.86 6.68 15.02
N ARG A 18 8.82 7.25 15.68
CA ARG A 18 7.44 7.05 15.22
C ARG A 18 7.10 8.18 14.27
N LEU A 19 6.69 7.82 13.05
CA LEU A 19 6.29 8.78 12.02
C LEU A 19 4.87 9.30 12.30
N GLY A 20 4.60 10.54 11.94
CA GLY A 20 3.33 11.21 12.14
C GLY A 20 3.43 12.71 11.93
N TRP A 21 2.55 13.49 12.56
CA TRP A 21 2.55 14.95 12.41
C TRP A 21 3.59 15.64 13.32
N TYR A 22 3.43 15.50 14.64
CA TYR A 22 4.31 16.05 15.69
C TYR A 22 4.69 17.52 15.45
N ASP A 23 3.70 18.41 15.34
CA ASP A 23 3.85 19.85 15.07
C ASP A 23 4.68 20.15 13.80
N GLY A 24 4.53 19.32 12.78
CA GLY A 24 5.22 19.45 11.50
C GLY A 24 6.57 18.72 11.42
N LEU A 25 7.12 18.24 12.54
CA LEU A 25 8.42 17.54 12.57
C LEU A 25 8.44 16.22 11.81
N GLY A 26 7.27 15.60 11.60
CA GLY A 26 7.14 14.38 10.81
C GLY A 26 7.52 13.09 11.53
N GLY A 27 8.20 13.17 12.66
CA GLY A 27 8.60 12.02 13.46
C GLY A 27 8.96 12.39 14.89
N ARG A 28 8.71 11.49 15.82
CA ARG A 28 9.08 11.62 17.23
C ARG A 28 10.06 10.52 17.60
N LEU A 29 11.21 10.90 18.16
CA LEU A 29 12.18 9.95 18.69
C LEU A 29 11.58 9.17 19.85
N LEU A 30 11.62 7.85 19.77
CA LEU A 30 11.14 6.94 20.80
C LEU A 30 12.27 6.43 21.70
N SER A 31 13.37 6.00 21.07
CA SER A 31 14.52 5.43 21.77
C SER A 31 15.77 5.46 20.90
N VAL A 32 16.93 5.33 21.54
CA VAL A 32 18.22 5.18 20.88
C VAL A 32 18.94 3.97 21.46
N ASN A 33 19.45 3.12 20.60
CA ASN A 33 20.39 2.06 20.96
C ASN A 33 21.80 2.54 20.59
N HIS A 34 22.59 2.93 21.59
CA HIS A 34 23.91 3.48 21.36
C HIS A 34 25.00 2.42 21.17
N GLY A 35 25.99 2.76 20.36
CA GLY A 35 27.23 2.00 20.28
C GLY A 35 27.09 0.60 19.66
N MET A 36 26.11 0.42 18.77
CA MET A 36 25.86 -0.87 18.13
C MET A 36 26.98 -1.22 17.15
N ARG A 37 27.70 -2.32 17.43
CA ARG A 37 28.81 -2.76 16.59
C ARG A 37 28.28 -3.54 15.38
N LEU A 38 28.53 -3.00 14.20
CA LEU A 38 28.22 -3.70 12.95
C LEU A 38 29.24 -4.82 12.69
N ALA A 39 28.75 -6.02 12.40
CA ALA A 39 29.55 -7.13 11.93
C ALA A 39 29.47 -7.26 10.41
N ARG A 40 30.54 -7.75 9.79
CA ARG A 40 30.49 -8.11 8.38
C ARG A 40 29.44 -9.20 8.19
N GLN A 41 28.49 -8.94 7.35
CA GLN A 41 27.46 -9.90 6.95
C GLN A 41 27.89 -10.65 5.67
N PRO A 42 27.37 -11.85 5.42
CA PRO A 42 27.63 -12.56 4.18
C PRO A 42 27.09 -11.78 2.98
N ALA A 43 27.62 -12.09 1.79
CA ALA A 43 27.02 -11.64 0.55
C ALA A 43 25.59 -12.18 0.44
N HIS A 44 24.70 -11.42 -0.22
CA HIS A 44 23.37 -11.89 -0.50
C HIS A 44 23.39 -13.14 -1.41
N SER A 45 22.37 -13.97 -1.28
CA SER A 45 22.15 -15.06 -2.23
C SER A 45 21.36 -14.55 -3.44
N PHE A 46 21.59 -15.17 -4.58
CA PHE A 46 20.83 -14.96 -5.81
C PHE A 46 20.41 -16.31 -6.38
N ASP A 47 19.11 -16.47 -6.64
CA ASP A 47 18.57 -17.63 -7.35
C ASP A 47 18.32 -17.28 -8.83
N GLY A 48 19.15 -17.83 -9.73
CA GLY A 48 19.04 -17.57 -11.16
C GLY A 48 17.75 -18.09 -11.80
N ALA A 49 17.07 -19.04 -11.17
CA ALA A 49 15.79 -19.54 -11.67
C ALA A 49 14.67 -18.53 -11.49
N SER A 50 14.54 -17.93 -10.32
CA SER A 50 13.44 -17.05 -9.94
C SER A 50 13.80 -15.57 -9.85
N GLY A 51 15.09 -15.24 -9.81
CA GLY A 51 15.59 -13.89 -9.53
C GLY A 51 15.50 -13.49 -8.07
N LEU A 52 15.26 -14.45 -7.16
CA LEU A 52 15.14 -14.19 -5.74
C LEU A 52 16.49 -13.74 -5.16
N VAL A 53 16.48 -12.61 -4.46
CA VAL A 53 17.60 -12.10 -3.68
C VAL A 53 17.24 -12.11 -2.20
N GLU A 54 18.10 -12.72 -1.36
CA GLU A 54 17.96 -12.71 0.09
C GLU A 54 19.29 -12.33 0.75
N ALA A 55 19.22 -11.45 1.74
CA ALA A 55 20.40 -11.01 2.48
C ALA A 55 20.95 -12.13 3.39
N ARG A 56 20.07 -12.88 4.05
CA ARG A 56 20.41 -13.95 5.01
C ARG A 56 21.33 -13.47 6.12
N TRP A 57 21.19 -12.20 6.51
CA TRP A 57 22.04 -11.61 7.52
C TRP A 57 21.63 -12.04 8.92
N SER A 58 22.60 -12.20 9.80
CA SER A 58 22.34 -12.44 11.22
C SER A 58 21.80 -11.16 11.88
N PRO A 59 20.91 -11.27 12.89
CA PRO A 59 20.47 -10.11 13.65
C PRO A 59 21.66 -9.35 14.27
N THR A 60 21.69 -8.03 14.07
CA THR A 60 22.68 -7.13 14.69
C THR A 60 22.15 -6.59 16.02
N LEU A 61 20.85 -6.36 16.09
CA LEU A 61 20.16 -5.84 17.26
C LEU A 61 18.80 -6.52 17.39
N GLN A 62 18.43 -6.84 18.61
CA GLN A 62 17.05 -7.17 18.97
C GLN A 62 16.54 -6.10 19.94
N THR A 63 15.46 -5.46 19.60
CA THR A 63 14.84 -4.44 20.45
C THR A 63 13.35 -4.73 20.60
N THR A 64 12.76 -4.17 21.65
CA THR A 64 11.32 -4.14 21.87
C THR A 64 10.84 -2.71 21.75
N ALA A 65 9.66 -2.50 21.20
CA ALA A 65 9.03 -1.18 21.28
C ALA A 65 8.92 -0.77 22.76
N PRO A 66 9.19 0.50 23.11
CA PRO A 66 9.00 0.97 24.47
C PRO A 66 7.56 0.74 24.96
N VAL A 67 7.40 0.49 26.25
CA VAL A 67 6.08 0.27 26.85
C VAL A 67 5.18 1.48 26.60
N GLY A 68 3.94 1.25 26.19
CA GLY A 68 2.95 2.30 25.92
C GLY A 68 3.06 2.95 24.54
N VAL A 69 3.97 2.50 23.67
CA VAL A 69 4.00 2.95 22.27
C VAL A 69 2.82 2.31 21.54
N LYS A 70 1.92 3.16 21.04
CA LYS A 70 0.80 2.73 20.17
C LYS A 70 1.33 2.22 18.84
N SER A 71 0.56 1.37 18.17
CA SER A 71 0.85 0.94 16.78
C SER A 71 1.09 2.17 15.88
N GLY A 72 1.85 1.98 14.81
CA GLY A 72 2.18 3.10 13.93
C GLY A 72 3.28 2.77 12.94
N MET A 73 3.56 3.74 12.09
CA MET A 73 4.71 3.69 11.19
C MET A 73 5.96 4.09 11.95
N LEU A 74 6.94 3.21 12.02
CA LEU A 74 8.24 3.48 12.61
C LEU A 74 9.32 3.62 11.55
N LEU A 75 10.37 4.36 11.88
CA LEU A 75 11.60 4.45 11.10
C LEU A 75 12.79 4.17 11.99
N ALA A 76 13.54 3.13 11.67
CA ALA A 76 14.87 2.92 12.23
C ALA A 76 15.88 3.71 11.42
N VAL A 77 16.67 4.59 12.06
CA VAL A 77 17.74 5.38 11.43
C VAL A 77 19.07 4.98 12.06
N LEU A 78 20.00 4.52 11.24
CA LEU A 78 21.35 4.20 11.66
C LEU A 78 22.25 5.43 11.45
N ARG A 79 22.88 5.89 12.54
CA ARG A 79 23.83 7.01 12.48
C ARG A 79 25.25 6.54 12.78
N ASN A 80 26.19 7.01 12.00
CA ASN A 80 27.61 6.79 12.28
C ASN A 80 28.11 7.69 13.45
N SER A 81 29.35 7.50 13.84
CA SER A 81 29.99 8.29 14.93
C SER A 81 30.10 9.79 14.65
N GLN A 82 29.89 10.22 13.42
CA GLN A 82 29.86 11.62 13.00
C GLN A 82 28.44 12.20 13.01
N GLY A 83 27.41 11.40 13.36
CA GLY A 83 26.01 11.79 13.39
C GLY A 83 25.29 11.72 12.03
N TYR A 84 25.95 11.28 10.96
CA TYR A 84 25.30 11.15 9.67
C TYR A 84 24.42 9.88 9.62
N ALA A 85 23.21 10.01 9.07
CA ALA A 85 22.37 8.87 8.77
C ALA A 85 22.99 8.08 7.60
N VAL A 86 23.32 6.81 7.86
CA VAL A 86 23.97 5.93 6.87
C VAL A 86 23.03 4.86 6.32
N ALA A 87 21.93 4.59 7.01
CA ALA A 87 20.86 3.71 6.56
C ALA A 87 19.57 4.00 7.30
N ASN A 88 18.45 3.61 6.73
CA ASN A 88 17.15 3.61 7.40
C ASN A 88 16.30 2.42 6.96
N ALA A 89 15.32 2.06 7.78
CA ALA A 89 14.34 1.03 7.47
C ALA A 89 12.97 1.40 8.06
N PRO A 90 11.92 1.42 7.25
CA PRO A 90 10.56 1.54 7.73
C PRO A 90 10.10 0.23 8.39
N VAL A 91 9.29 0.37 9.43
CA VAL A 91 8.70 -0.76 10.16
C VAL A 91 7.25 -0.40 10.49
N VAL A 92 6.34 -1.29 10.22
CA VAL A 92 4.95 -1.18 10.70
C VAL A 92 4.86 -1.86 12.06
N LEU A 93 4.63 -1.07 13.11
CA LEU A 93 4.38 -1.59 14.45
C LEU A 93 2.90 -1.93 14.58
N ARG A 94 2.60 -3.21 14.65
CA ARG A 94 1.24 -3.71 14.86
C ARG A 94 0.70 -3.41 16.25
N PRO A 95 -0.64 -3.34 16.43
CA PRO A 95 -1.24 -3.32 17.76
C PRO A 95 -0.99 -4.64 18.49
N ASP A 96 -0.99 -4.58 19.80
CA ASP A 96 -1.02 -5.79 20.64
C ASP A 96 -2.41 -6.43 20.51
N PRO A 97 -2.52 -7.69 20.05
CA PRO A 97 -3.81 -8.35 19.89
C PRO A 97 -4.54 -8.58 21.22
N THR A 98 -3.84 -8.48 22.34
CA THR A 98 -4.39 -8.64 23.69
C THR A 98 -4.74 -7.31 24.36
N ALA A 99 -4.46 -6.18 23.70
CA ALA A 99 -4.81 -4.87 24.24
C ALA A 99 -6.32 -4.74 24.45
N PRO A 100 -6.77 -4.17 25.59
CA PRO A 100 -8.19 -4.03 25.88
C PRO A 100 -8.90 -3.01 25.00
N HIS A 101 -8.16 -2.12 24.38
CA HIS A 101 -8.66 -1.11 23.45
C HIS A 101 -8.23 -1.46 22.02
N ARG A 102 -9.20 -1.40 21.11
CA ARG A 102 -9.01 -1.49 19.68
C ARG A 102 -9.45 -0.17 19.06
N ALA A 103 -8.59 0.45 18.27
CA ALA A 103 -8.99 1.62 17.52
C ALA A 103 -10.08 1.25 16.49
N PRO A 104 -11.10 2.10 16.31
CA PRO A 104 -12.17 1.81 15.35
C PRO A 104 -11.68 1.82 13.91
N VAL A 105 -10.59 2.51 13.61
CA VAL A 105 -10.00 2.58 12.29
C VAL A 105 -8.69 1.80 12.22
N LEU A 106 -8.55 0.99 11.17
CA LEU A 106 -7.34 0.23 10.86
C LEU A 106 -6.73 0.75 9.55
N PHE A 107 -5.52 1.30 9.63
CA PHE A 107 -4.72 1.64 8.45
C PHE A 107 -3.89 0.45 8.00
N VAL A 108 -4.00 0.09 6.73
CA VAL A 108 -3.25 -1.00 6.10
C VAL A 108 -2.22 -0.41 5.14
N SER A 109 -0.94 -0.62 5.45
CA SER A 109 0.19 -0.13 4.67
C SER A 109 0.59 -1.12 3.57
N ALA A 110 0.90 -0.62 2.38
CA ALA A 110 1.16 -1.41 1.17
C ALA A 110 2.58 -1.99 1.11
N SER A 111 3.00 -2.73 2.13
CA SER A 111 4.37 -3.23 2.28
C SER A 111 4.80 -4.23 1.19
N LEU A 112 3.86 -4.99 0.62
CA LEU A 112 4.11 -5.88 -0.52
C LEU A 112 4.55 -5.10 -1.75
N THR A 113 3.91 -3.97 -2.01
CA THR A 113 4.29 -3.10 -3.12
C THR A 113 5.67 -2.47 -2.89
N TRP A 114 6.01 -2.10 -1.64
CA TRP A 114 7.37 -1.64 -1.36
C TRP A 114 8.41 -2.69 -1.75
N GLN A 115 8.15 -3.97 -1.47
CA GLN A 115 9.06 -5.04 -1.87
C GLN A 115 9.03 -5.35 -3.37
N ALA A 116 7.88 -5.21 -4.01
CA ALA A 116 7.74 -5.44 -5.45
C ALA A 116 8.62 -4.52 -6.29
N TYR A 117 8.86 -3.29 -5.81
CA TYR A 117 9.69 -2.27 -6.44
C TYR A 117 11.08 -2.11 -5.79
N ASN A 118 11.44 -2.98 -4.86
CA ASN A 118 12.73 -2.92 -4.18
C ASN A 118 13.80 -3.68 -4.96
N ALA A 119 14.58 -3.01 -5.79
CA ALA A 119 15.63 -3.61 -6.61
C ALA A 119 16.95 -3.88 -5.86
N TRP A 120 16.96 -3.88 -4.52
CA TRP A 120 18.17 -4.20 -3.77
C TRP A 120 18.71 -5.59 -4.13
N GLY A 121 20.01 -5.66 -4.42
CA GLY A 121 20.64 -6.87 -4.94
C GLY A 121 20.45 -7.11 -6.43
N GLY A 122 19.85 -6.12 -7.15
CA GLY A 122 19.79 -6.05 -8.60
C GLY A 122 18.51 -6.57 -9.24
N THR A 123 17.53 -7.06 -8.47
CA THR A 123 16.27 -7.58 -9.05
C THR A 123 15.04 -7.20 -8.23
N ASP A 124 13.94 -6.97 -8.95
CA ASP A 124 12.59 -6.81 -8.40
C ASP A 124 11.53 -7.45 -9.34
N LEU A 125 10.24 -7.17 -9.11
CA LEU A 125 9.16 -7.70 -9.95
C LEU A 125 8.98 -6.96 -11.30
N TYR A 126 9.85 -6.00 -11.62
CA TYR A 126 9.79 -5.21 -12.85
C TYR A 126 11.11 -5.21 -13.62
N ALA A 127 12.25 -5.23 -12.92
CA ALA A 127 13.56 -5.05 -13.51
C ALA A 127 14.58 -6.09 -13.03
N ASN A 128 15.63 -6.26 -13.85
CA ASN A 128 16.82 -7.03 -13.54
C ASN A 128 18.06 -6.23 -13.94
N GLN A 129 18.78 -5.76 -12.96
CA GLN A 129 20.06 -5.04 -13.10
C GLN A 129 21.24 -5.90 -12.58
N SER A 130 21.00 -7.18 -12.23
CA SER A 130 22.01 -8.06 -11.65
C SER A 130 23.07 -8.54 -12.65
N GLY A 131 22.82 -8.39 -13.95
CA GLY A 131 23.64 -8.99 -15.00
C GLY A 131 23.42 -10.50 -15.22
N HIS A 132 22.54 -11.13 -14.44
CA HIS A 132 22.21 -12.55 -14.54
C HIS A 132 20.92 -12.78 -15.32
N THR A 133 20.82 -13.91 -16.03
CA THR A 133 19.57 -14.35 -16.65
C THR A 133 18.64 -14.97 -15.61
N ILE A 134 17.36 -14.60 -15.64
CA ILE A 134 16.31 -15.19 -14.82
C ILE A 134 15.48 -16.12 -15.69
N THR A 135 15.54 -17.41 -15.42
CA THR A 135 14.99 -18.43 -16.33
C THR A 135 13.48 -18.60 -16.19
N SER A 136 12.90 -18.41 -15.00
CA SER A 136 11.47 -18.63 -14.75
C SER A 136 10.54 -17.68 -15.52
N THR A 137 11.01 -16.48 -15.78
CA THR A 137 10.19 -15.44 -16.44
C THR A 137 10.54 -15.26 -17.91
N ASN A 138 11.73 -15.70 -18.31
CA ASN A 138 12.32 -15.39 -19.61
C ASN A 138 12.15 -13.89 -19.95
N SER A 139 12.27 -13.04 -18.93
CA SER A 139 12.12 -11.61 -18.99
C SER A 139 13.04 -10.94 -17.96
N PRO A 140 13.37 -9.67 -18.11
CA PRO A 140 14.25 -8.97 -17.18
C PRO A 140 13.53 -8.61 -15.86
N ARG A 141 12.98 -9.61 -15.15
CA ARG A 141 12.34 -9.40 -13.85
C ARG A 141 12.33 -10.69 -13.03
N ALA A 142 12.33 -10.54 -11.71
CA ALA A 142 12.14 -11.68 -10.82
C ALA A 142 10.69 -12.20 -10.87
N SER A 143 10.52 -13.48 -10.58
CA SER A 143 9.22 -14.10 -10.24
C SER A 143 9.07 -14.32 -8.73
N ARG A 144 10.13 -14.09 -7.96
CA ARG A 144 10.14 -14.18 -6.50
C ARG A 144 10.97 -13.05 -5.92
N ILE A 145 10.49 -12.48 -4.81
CA ILE A 145 11.19 -11.46 -4.03
C ILE A 145 11.11 -11.81 -2.55
N SER A 146 11.87 -11.11 -1.71
CA SER A 146 11.93 -11.40 -0.27
C SER A 146 11.89 -10.13 0.57
N PHE A 147 11.27 -10.20 1.75
CA PHE A 147 11.42 -9.21 2.82
C PHE A 147 12.77 -9.31 3.54
N ASP A 148 13.51 -10.41 3.36
CA ASP A 148 14.84 -10.61 3.94
C ASP A 148 15.91 -9.90 3.10
N ARG A 149 15.76 -8.58 2.94
CA ARG A 149 16.73 -7.71 2.26
C ARG A 149 16.53 -6.24 2.66
N PRO A 150 17.60 -5.43 2.64
CA PRO A 150 17.46 -3.98 2.82
C PRO A 150 16.54 -3.33 1.81
N TYR A 151 15.98 -2.17 2.16
CA TYR A 151 15.27 -1.32 1.24
C TYR A 151 16.19 -0.32 0.54
N LEU A 152 15.97 -0.08 -0.74
CA LEU A 152 16.52 1.08 -1.43
C LEU A 152 15.74 2.35 -1.07
N PRO A 153 16.41 3.53 -1.03
CA PRO A 153 15.75 4.79 -0.67
C PRO A 153 14.65 5.24 -1.62
N ASP A 154 14.81 5.01 -2.91
CA ASP A 154 13.89 5.50 -3.96
C ASP A 154 12.86 4.47 -4.39
N GLY A 155 13.22 3.19 -4.44
CA GLY A 155 12.30 2.07 -4.48
C GLY A 155 12.03 1.58 -3.06
N GLY A 156 11.18 0.57 -2.86
CA GLY A 156 10.95 0.02 -1.53
C GLY A 156 10.46 1.06 -0.52
N ALA A 157 11.34 1.48 0.40
CA ALA A 157 11.00 2.46 1.43
C ALA A 157 10.56 3.84 0.91
N GLY A 158 10.96 4.21 -0.30
CA GLY A 158 10.52 5.44 -0.97
C GLY A 158 9.02 5.48 -1.22
N TYR A 159 8.38 4.32 -1.38
CA TYR A 159 6.93 4.23 -1.57
C TYR A 159 6.15 4.69 -0.35
N LEU A 160 6.56 4.33 0.87
CA LEU A 160 5.99 4.90 2.10
C LEU A 160 6.04 6.42 2.08
N ARG A 161 7.24 6.98 1.85
CA ARG A 161 7.48 8.42 1.87
C ARG A 161 6.66 9.15 0.80
N ARG A 162 6.51 8.56 -0.39
CA ARG A 162 5.87 9.20 -1.53
C ARG A 162 4.35 9.13 -1.48
N TRP A 163 3.78 8.01 -1.04
CA TRP A 163 2.35 7.72 -1.25
C TRP A 163 1.53 7.59 0.02
N GLU A 164 2.15 7.23 1.16
CA GLU A 164 1.41 6.95 2.39
C GLU A 164 1.63 7.99 3.48
N LEU A 165 2.84 8.54 3.58
CA LEU A 165 3.23 9.37 4.73
C LEU A 165 2.41 10.66 4.84
N GLN A 166 1.98 11.25 3.73
CA GLN A 166 1.11 12.43 3.71
C GLN A 166 -0.23 12.12 4.40
N PHE A 167 -0.81 10.96 4.08
CA PHE A 167 -2.05 10.50 4.73
C PHE A 167 -1.83 10.20 6.22
N VAL A 168 -0.76 9.49 6.57
CA VAL A 168 -0.40 9.20 7.96
C VAL A 168 -0.26 10.49 8.77
N ARG A 169 0.42 11.51 8.22
CA ARG A 169 0.57 12.82 8.86
C ARG A 169 -0.76 13.53 9.04
N TRP A 170 -1.61 13.53 8.02
CA TRP A 170 -2.94 14.12 8.10
C TRP A 170 -3.79 13.46 9.18
N MET A 171 -3.82 12.14 9.21
CA MET A 171 -4.60 11.33 10.15
C MET A 171 -4.17 11.56 11.60
N GLU A 172 -2.87 11.56 11.86
CA GLU A 172 -2.27 11.85 13.18
C GLU A 172 -2.55 13.31 13.61
N ARG A 173 -2.46 14.28 12.68
CA ARG A 173 -2.81 15.68 12.94
C ARG A 173 -4.29 15.85 13.27
N ALA A 174 -5.14 15.10 12.63
CA ALA A 174 -6.59 15.11 12.88
C ALA A 174 -6.98 14.43 14.20
N GLY A 175 -6.02 13.83 14.93
CA GLY A 175 -6.25 13.17 16.22
C GLY A 175 -7.11 11.92 16.14
N ARG A 176 -7.15 11.26 14.99
CA ARG A 176 -7.97 10.05 14.79
C ARG A 176 -7.42 8.88 15.59
N ASP A 177 -8.30 8.09 16.16
CA ASP A 177 -7.93 6.84 16.84
C ASP A 177 -7.76 5.74 15.78
N VAL A 178 -6.50 5.44 15.46
CA VAL A 178 -6.12 4.56 14.36
C VAL A 178 -5.03 3.60 14.80
N GLU A 179 -5.18 2.35 14.42
CA GLU A 179 -4.13 1.33 14.50
C GLU A 179 -3.59 1.00 13.12
N TYR A 180 -2.37 0.45 13.07
CA TYR A 180 -1.61 0.25 11.83
C TYR A 180 -1.21 -1.21 11.69
N ILE A 181 -1.36 -1.76 10.49
CA ILE A 181 -0.81 -3.07 10.10
C ILE A 181 -0.13 -2.98 8.73
N ALA A 182 0.74 -3.94 8.45
CA ALA A 182 1.19 -4.19 7.09
C ALA A 182 0.14 -5.01 6.34
N ASP A 183 0.07 -4.89 5.03
CA ASP A 183 -0.86 -5.65 4.18
C ASP A 183 -0.73 -7.17 4.36
N VAL A 184 0.50 -7.69 4.54
CA VAL A 184 0.74 -9.11 4.83
C VAL A 184 0.07 -9.59 6.12
N ASP A 185 -0.23 -8.69 7.06
CA ASP A 185 -0.91 -9.03 8.31
C ASP A 185 -2.39 -9.42 8.09
N LEU A 186 -2.99 -9.04 6.96
CA LEU A 186 -4.33 -9.52 6.58
C LEU A 186 -4.37 -11.05 6.43
N GLU A 187 -3.25 -11.66 6.00
CA GLU A 187 -3.12 -13.12 5.94
C GLU A 187 -2.58 -13.71 7.24
N LEU A 188 -1.52 -13.10 7.80
CA LEU A 188 -0.78 -13.68 8.93
C LEU A 188 -1.45 -13.46 10.29
N HIS A 189 -2.22 -12.39 10.43
CA HIS A 189 -2.83 -11.92 11.67
C HIS A 189 -4.29 -11.48 11.46
N PRO A 190 -5.15 -12.40 10.95
CA PRO A 190 -6.53 -12.07 10.61
C PRO A 190 -7.34 -11.55 11.80
N GLU A 191 -6.95 -11.86 13.04
CA GLU A 191 -7.56 -11.34 14.27
C GLU A 191 -7.42 -9.82 14.43
N LEU A 192 -6.46 -9.18 13.75
CA LEU A 192 -6.25 -7.73 13.84
C LEU A 192 -7.30 -6.93 13.05
N VAL A 193 -8.05 -7.60 12.18
CA VAL A 193 -9.12 -6.99 11.38
C VAL A 193 -10.46 -6.98 12.12
N ASN A 194 -10.61 -7.86 13.12
CA ASN A 194 -11.83 -7.97 13.89
C ASN A 194 -12.10 -6.71 14.72
N ASP A 195 -13.36 -6.44 15.01
CA ASP A 195 -13.81 -5.32 15.86
C ASP A 195 -13.36 -3.94 15.33
N ARG A 196 -13.32 -3.80 14.00
CA ARG A 196 -13.08 -2.52 13.33
C ARG A 196 -14.37 -1.96 12.75
N ARG A 197 -14.46 -0.65 12.71
CA ARG A 197 -15.51 0.03 11.94
C ARG A 197 -15.08 0.26 10.52
N MET A 198 -13.82 0.66 10.32
CA MET A 198 -13.30 1.05 9.04
C MET A 198 -11.87 0.55 8.81
N ILE A 199 -11.63 0.02 7.63
CA ILE A 199 -10.29 -0.23 7.11
C ILE A 199 -9.99 0.85 6.08
N VAL A 200 -8.81 1.47 6.18
CA VAL A 200 -8.38 2.49 5.24
C VAL A 200 -7.03 2.13 4.63
N MET A 201 -6.90 2.32 3.34
CA MET A 201 -5.69 2.12 2.57
C MET A 201 -5.36 3.39 1.80
N ALA A 202 -4.10 3.76 1.84
CA ALA A 202 -3.52 4.80 1.01
C ALA A 202 -2.21 4.25 0.42
N GLY A 203 -1.62 4.96 -0.52
CA GLY A 203 -0.39 4.48 -1.14
C GLY A 203 -0.65 3.65 -2.40
N HIS A 204 -0.12 2.44 -2.48
CA HIS A 204 -0.22 1.62 -3.69
C HIS A 204 -0.41 0.14 -3.33
N PRO A 205 -1.60 -0.30 -2.89
CA PRO A 205 -1.87 -1.68 -2.50
C PRO A 205 -2.16 -2.58 -3.72
N GLU A 206 -1.17 -2.73 -4.60
CA GLU A 206 -1.26 -3.41 -5.90
C GLU A 206 -1.23 -4.94 -5.79
N TYR A 207 -0.51 -5.48 -4.77
CA TYR A 207 -0.20 -6.90 -4.64
C TYR A 207 -0.98 -7.54 -3.50
N TRP A 208 -1.78 -8.58 -3.82
CA TRP A 208 -2.65 -9.24 -2.85
C TRP A 208 -2.55 -10.76 -2.93
N SER A 209 -2.40 -11.42 -1.80
CA SER A 209 -2.62 -12.87 -1.75
C SER A 209 -4.13 -13.18 -1.69
N ARG A 210 -4.48 -14.42 -2.01
CA ARG A 210 -5.88 -14.87 -1.89
C ARG A 210 -6.42 -14.73 -0.47
N PRO A 211 -5.71 -15.18 0.59
CA PRO A 211 -6.20 -15.00 1.96
C PRO A 211 -6.37 -13.53 2.36
N MET A 212 -5.53 -12.61 1.87
CA MET A 212 -5.68 -11.17 2.12
C MET A 212 -6.98 -10.64 1.53
N ARG A 213 -7.29 -10.99 0.27
CA ARG A 213 -8.52 -10.59 -0.41
C ARG A 213 -9.74 -11.16 0.28
N GLU A 214 -9.76 -12.46 0.54
CA GLU A 214 -10.84 -13.15 1.25
C GLU A 214 -11.07 -12.56 2.65
N ARG A 215 -10.01 -12.13 3.33
CA ARG A 215 -10.11 -11.44 4.63
C ARG A 215 -10.82 -10.11 4.52
N LEU A 216 -10.50 -9.31 3.51
CA LEU A 216 -11.15 -8.01 3.30
C LEU A 216 -12.62 -8.19 2.88
N GLU A 217 -12.91 -9.15 1.99
CA GLU A 217 -14.27 -9.52 1.61
C GLU A 217 -15.11 -9.97 2.82
N ALA A 218 -14.52 -10.80 3.69
CA ALA A 218 -15.16 -11.22 4.94
C ALA A 218 -15.40 -10.05 5.91
N ALA A 219 -14.47 -9.10 6.01
CA ALA A 219 -14.65 -7.90 6.84
C ALA A 219 -15.81 -7.04 6.32
N ILE A 220 -15.90 -6.82 5.00
CA ILE A 220 -17.03 -6.11 4.37
C ILE A 220 -18.35 -6.87 4.63
N ALA A 221 -18.34 -8.19 4.49
CA ALA A 221 -19.51 -9.01 4.76
C ALA A 221 -19.95 -8.97 6.24
N ALA A 222 -19.02 -8.69 7.16
CA ALA A 222 -19.27 -8.46 8.57
C ALA A 222 -19.66 -7.01 8.92
N GLY A 223 -19.78 -6.11 7.95
CA GLY A 223 -20.20 -4.72 8.15
C GLY A 223 -19.05 -3.72 8.32
N VAL A 224 -17.79 -4.12 8.15
CA VAL A 224 -16.64 -3.22 8.24
C VAL A 224 -16.56 -2.37 6.97
N HIS A 225 -16.56 -1.06 7.13
CA HIS A 225 -16.41 -0.12 6.03
C HIS A 225 -14.98 -0.12 5.48
N VAL A 226 -14.82 0.23 4.19
CA VAL A 226 -13.50 0.32 3.56
C VAL A 226 -13.36 1.63 2.79
N ALA A 227 -12.21 2.28 2.90
CA ALA A 227 -11.85 3.40 2.04
C ALA A 227 -10.50 3.14 1.36
N PHE A 228 -10.54 3.04 0.05
CA PHE A 228 -9.36 3.06 -0.81
C PHE A 228 -9.08 4.51 -1.22
N LEU A 229 -8.12 5.15 -0.56
CA LEU A 229 -7.68 6.52 -0.85
C LEU A 229 -6.51 6.49 -1.83
N THR A 230 -6.66 5.73 -2.91
CA THR A 230 -5.62 5.40 -3.87
C THR A 230 -6.23 4.90 -5.19
N ALA A 231 -5.43 4.22 -6.03
CA ALA A 231 -5.82 3.52 -7.25
C ALA A 231 -5.01 2.24 -7.44
N ASN A 232 -5.38 1.42 -8.42
CA ASN A 232 -4.73 0.17 -8.78
C ASN A 232 -4.59 -0.79 -7.59
N GLU A 233 -5.68 -0.92 -6.85
CA GLU A 233 -5.80 -1.83 -5.73
C GLU A 233 -6.11 -3.25 -6.21
N VAL A 234 -5.62 -4.25 -5.44
CA VAL A 234 -5.98 -5.67 -5.67
C VAL A 234 -5.71 -6.11 -7.11
N TYR A 235 -4.60 -5.69 -7.71
CA TYR A 235 -4.34 -5.91 -9.14
C TYR A 235 -3.62 -7.22 -9.43
N TRP A 236 -2.49 -7.49 -8.74
CA TRP A 236 -1.72 -8.72 -8.91
C TRP A 236 -2.01 -9.72 -7.78
N GLN A 237 -2.44 -10.93 -8.16
CA GLN A 237 -2.42 -12.04 -7.21
C GLN A 237 -0.98 -12.47 -6.93
N VAL A 238 -0.64 -12.64 -5.65
CA VAL A 238 0.65 -13.16 -5.20
C VAL A 238 0.45 -14.35 -4.26
N ARG A 239 1.52 -15.09 -3.98
CA ARG A 239 1.57 -16.06 -2.90
C ARG A 239 2.65 -15.66 -1.91
N LEU A 240 2.31 -15.71 -0.62
CA LEU A 240 3.26 -15.57 0.46
C LEU A 240 3.85 -16.95 0.78
N GLU A 241 5.15 -17.03 0.89
CA GLU A 241 5.87 -18.28 1.11
C GLU A 241 6.85 -18.17 2.26
N PRO A 242 7.13 -19.29 2.99
CA PRO A 242 8.14 -19.30 4.03
C PRO A 242 9.53 -18.98 3.48
N GLY A 243 10.32 -18.26 4.26
CA GLY A 243 11.73 -18.02 4.04
C GLY A 243 12.54 -18.26 5.32
N ALA A 244 13.82 -17.92 5.28
CA ALA A 244 14.72 -18.17 6.42
C ALA A 244 14.35 -17.34 7.67
N THR A 245 13.61 -16.25 7.52
CA THR A 245 13.34 -15.29 8.59
C THR A 245 11.88 -15.27 9.06
N GLY A 246 11.02 -16.09 8.45
CA GLY A 246 9.61 -16.17 8.87
C GLY A 246 8.69 -16.89 7.88
N PRO A 247 7.43 -17.07 8.25
CA PRO A 247 6.47 -17.88 7.47
C PRO A 247 6.01 -17.23 6.16
N ALA A 248 6.10 -15.91 6.02
CA ALA A 248 5.67 -15.16 4.83
C ALA A 248 6.71 -14.11 4.43
N THR A 249 7.98 -14.52 4.36
CA THR A 249 9.07 -13.60 4.02
C THR A 249 9.44 -13.62 2.55
N ARG A 250 8.85 -14.51 1.75
CA ARG A 250 8.98 -14.54 0.29
C ARG A 250 7.65 -14.28 -0.36
N VAL A 251 7.71 -13.61 -1.50
CA VAL A 251 6.56 -13.28 -2.33
C VAL A 251 6.78 -13.83 -3.72
N THR A 252 5.89 -14.68 -4.17
CA THR A 252 5.91 -15.26 -5.53
C THR A 252 4.90 -14.53 -6.40
N CYS A 253 5.37 -13.98 -7.54
CA CYS A 253 4.57 -13.30 -8.53
C CYS A 253 5.16 -13.46 -9.95
N TYR A 254 4.63 -14.40 -10.70
CA TYR A 254 5.07 -14.61 -12.09
C TYR A 254 4.54 -13.52 -13.04
N LYS A 255 3.47 -12.83 -12.67
CA LYS A 255 2.72 -11.91 -13.56
C LYS A 255 2.35 -12.58 -14.89
N SER A 256 2.00 -13.86 -14.83
CA SER A 256 1.75 -14.66 -16.04
C SER A 256 0.98 -15.93 -15.73
N ARG A 257 -0.13 -16.10 -16.42
CA ARG A 257 -0.96 -17.32 -16.36
C ARG A 257 -0.30 -18.57 -16.96
N THR A 258 0.67 -18.38 -17.85
CA THR A 258 1.30 -19.48 -18.58
C THR A 258 2.65 -19.92 -18.00
N ARG A 259 3.24 -19.11 -17.13
CA ARG A 259 4.58 -19.37 -16.55
C ARG A 259 4.54 -19.79 -15.10
N ASP A 260 3.44 -19.51 -14.40
CA ASP A 260 3.29 -19.93 -13.01
C ASP A 260 3.02 -21.43 -12.95
N PRO A 261 3.92 -22.25 -12.37
CA PRO A 261 3.75 -23.69 -12.32
C PRO A 261 2.49 -24.14 -11.57
N ILE A 262 2.02 -23.35 -10.59
CA ILE A 262 0.83 -23.67 -9.80
C ILE A 262 -0.43 -23.74 -10.66
N THR A 263 -0.45 -23.07 -11.82
CA THR A 263 -1.60 -23.06 -12.74
C THR A 263 -2.04 -24.47 -13.15
N ALA A 264 -1.11 -25.41 -13.19
CA ALA A 264 -1.41 -26.79 -13.57
C ALA A 264 -2.10 -27.60 -12.45
N THR A 265 -1.93 -27.21 -11.19
CA THR A 265 -2.42 -27.97 -10.03
C THR A 265 -3.48 -27.21 -9.25
N ASP A 266 -3.38 -25.89 -9.14
CA ASP A 266 -4.34 -25.02 -8.52
C ASP A 266 -4.49 -23.71 -9.31
N PRO A 267 -5.32 -23.68 -10.35
CA PRO A 267 -5.48 -22.53 -11.23
C PRO A 267 -5.90 -21.23 -10.49
N LYS A 268 -6.63 -21.36 -9.37
CA LYS A 268 -7.08 -20.20 -8.58
C LYS A 268 -5.95 -19.49 -7.85
N LEU A 269 -4.81 -20.13 -7.64
CA LEU A 269 -3.61 -19.56 -7.03
C LEU A 269 -2.59 -19.02 -8.04
N THR A 270 -2.93 -18.98 -9.32
CA THR A 270 -2.06 -18.44 -10.38
C THR A 270 -1.73 -16.99 -10.11
N THR A 271 -0.44 -16.64 -10.10
CA THR A 271 0.01 -15.27 -9.86
C THR A 271 -0.01 -14.44 -11.17
N CYS A 272 -1.19 -14.06 -11.54
CA CYS A 272 -1.53 -13.15 -12.64
C CYS A 272 -2.42 -12.01 -12.11
N ARG A 273 -2.95 -11.15 -12.99
CA ARG A 273 -3.96 -10.18 -12.58
C ARG A 273 -5.22 -10.92 -12.10
N TRP A 274 -5.84 -10.42 -11.05
CA TRP A 274 -7.05 -11.03 -10.48
C TRP A 274 -8.16 -11.19 -11.51
N ARG A 275 -8.30 -10.23 -12.42
CA ARG A 275 -9.32 -10.22 -13.49
C ARG A 275 -9.06 -11.21 -14.62
N GLU A 276 -7.85 -11.79 -14.70
CA GLU A 276 -7.47 -12.69 -15.79
C GLU A 276 -7.84 -14.16 -15.52
N PRO A 277 -8.14 -14.93 -16.60
CA PRO A 277 -8.13 -16.38 -16.48
C PRO A 277 -6.74 -16.90 -16.05
N PRO A 278 -6.68 -17.95 -15.23
CA PRO A 278 -7.77 -18.78 -14.74
C PRO A 278 -8.41 -18.28 -13.44
N VAL A 279 -7.94 -17.16 -12.86
CA VAL A 279 -8.46 -16.60 -11.61
C VAL A 279 -9.88 -16.07 -11.79
N ASN A 280 -10.09 -15.16 -12.76
CA ASN A 280 -11.40 -14.58 -13.13
C ASN A 280 -12.16 -13.94 -11.95
N GLU A 281 -11.46 -13.21 -11.11
CA GLU A 281 -12.02 -12.50 -9.97
C GLU A 281 -11.65 -11.01 -10.08
N PRO A 282 -12.34 -10.22 -10.93
CA PRO A 282 -12.02 -8.81 -11.13
C PRO A 282 -12.15 -8.02 -9.84
N GLU A 283 -11.50 -6.86 -9.79
CA GLU A 283 -11.43 -6.01 -8.62
C GLU A 283 -12.74 -5.25 -8.36
N ALA A 284 -13.52 -4.94 -9.42
CA ALA A 284 -14.69 -4.08 -9.35
C ALA A 284 -15.75 -4.51 -8.31
N PRO A 285 -16.09 -5.80 -8.13
CA PRO A 285 -17.03 -6.21 -7.09
C PRO A 285 -16.54 -5.91 -5.66
N LEU A 286 -15.23 -5.87 -5.44
CA LEU A 286 -14.63 -5.57 -4.14
C LEU A 286 -14.38 -4.06 -3.97
N VAL A 287 -13.77 -3.43 -4.96
CA VAL A 287 -13.27 -2.05 -4.89
C VAL A 287 -14.31 -1.03 -5.36
N GLY A 288 -15.23 -1.43 -6.24
CA GLY A 288 -16.21 -0.56 -6.91
C GLY A 288 -15.76 -0.10 -8.29
N GLN A 289 -14.49 -0.27 -8.62
CA GLN A 289 -13.85 0.11 -9.88
C GLN A 289 -12.60 -0.74 -10.13
N MET A 290 -11.91 -0.52 -11.23
CA MET A 290 -10.70 -1.26 -11.58
C MET A 290 -9.64 -0.35 -12.20
N TYR A 291 -8.38 -0.76 -12.08
CA TYR A 291 -7.26 -0.11 -12.76
C TYR A 291 -7.56 0.20 -14.23
N GLY A 292 -7.50 1.49 -14.56
CA GLY A 292 -7.69 2.00 -15.91
C GLY A 292 -6.39 2.02 -16.71
N SER A 293 -5.42 2.82 -16.27
CA SER A 293 -4.09 2.92 -16.89
C SER A 293 -3.16 3.85 -16.09
N ILE A 294 -1.96 4.09 -16.64
CA ILE A 294 -1.03 5.11 -16.18
C ILE A 294 -1.40 6.46 -16.81
N CYS A 295 -1.38 7.52 -16.02
CA CYS A 295 -1.52 8.89 -16.52
C CYS A 295 -0.23 9.38 -17.18
N ARG A 296 -0.32 9.91 -18.41
CA ARG A 296 0.78 10.62 -19.07
C ARG A 296 0.96 12.05 -18.58
N HIS A 297 -0.10 12.64 -18.05
CA HIS A 297 -0.12 13.95 -17.40
C HIS A 297 -1.07 13.86 -16.20
N VAL A 298 -0.86 14.71 -15.20
CA VAL A 298 -1.85 14.87 -14.15
C VAL A 298 -3.15 15.40 -14.74
N ALA A 299 -4.27 15.00 -14.13
CA ALA A 299 -5.60 15.44 -14.52
C ALA A 299 -6.36 15.94 -13.29
N ASP A 300 -7.49 16.57 -13.54
CA ASP A 300 -8.35 17.07 -12.50
C ASP A 300 -9.34 15.98 -12.06
N TRP A 301 -9.69 16.02 -10.78
CA TRP A 301 -10.86 15.32 -10.27
C TRP A 301 -12.10 16.11 -10.67
N VAL A 302 -12.92 15.59 -11.55
CA VAL A 302 -14.16 16.23 -11.99
C VAL A 302 -15.34 15.67 -11.20
N VAL A 303 -16.00 16.51 -10.43
CA VAL A 303 -17.08 16.15 -9.52
C VAL A 303 -18.32 15.68 -10.27
N THR A 304 -18.96 14.64 -9.79
CA THR A 304 -20.31 14.22 -10.16
C THR A 304 -21.03 13.68 -8.93
N GLY A 305 -22.35 13.79 -8.87
CA GLY A 305 -23.14 13.40 -7.69
C GLY A 305 -22.81 14.26 -6.47
N SER A 306 -22.69 15.57 -6.64
CA SER A 306 -22.28 16.53 -5.63
C SER A 306 -23.24 16.67 -4.43
N ASP A 307 -24.46 16.15 -4.54
CA ASP A 307 -25.43 16.02 -3.46
C ASP A 307 -25.12 14.85 -2.50
N HIS A 308 -24.16 14.01 -2.84
CA HIS A 308 -23.75 12.90 -1.98
C HIS A 308 -23.04 13.41 -0.73
N TRP A 309 -23.30 12.79 0.42
CA TRP A 309 -22.76 13.18 1.72
C TRP A 309 -21.22 13.28 1.79
N VAL A 310 -20.49 12.62 0.91
CA VAL A 310 -19.03 12.74 0.81
C VAL A 310 -18.61 14.19 0.54
N TYR A 311 -19.41 14.94 -0.23
CA TYR A 311 -19.16 16.33 -0.57
C TYR A 311 -19.72 17.35 0.42
N GLU A 312 -20.36 16.91 1.50
CA GLU A 312 -20.96 17.82 2.48
C GLU A 312 -19.93 18.81 3.05
N GLY A 313 -20.25 20.11 2.95
CA GLY A 313 -19.40 21.20 3.44
C GLY A 313 -18.16 21.47 2.59
N THR A 314 -18.15 21.02 1.32
CA THR A 314 -17.07 21.34 0.35
C THR A 314 -17.45 22.46 -0.61
N ASP A 315 -18.74 22.82 -0.71
CA ASP A 315 -19.32 23.75 -1.69
C ASP A 315 -19.11 23.33 -3.17
N LEU A 316 -18.66 22.08 -3.41
CA LEU A 316 -18.47 21.52 -4.75
C LEU A 316 -19.81 21.18 -5.40
N ARG A 317 -19.89 21.40 -6.70
CA ARG A 317 -21.04 21.10 -7.56
C ARG A 317 -20.63 20.19 -8.72
N ASP A 318 -21.59 19.54 -9.34
CA ASP A 318 -21.34 18.73 -10.53
C ASP A 318 -20.65 19.55 -11.62
N GLY A 319 -19.56 19.02 -12.15
CA GLY A 319 -18.69 19.66 -13.13
C GLY A 319 -17.55 20.49 -12.54
N ASP A 320 -17.56 20.79 -11.24
CA ASP A 320 -16.41 21.44 -10.59
C ASP A 320 -15.18 20.53 -10.63
N ALA A 321 -14.00 21.15 -10.67
CA ALA A 321 -12.74 20.45 -10.73
C ALA A 321 -11.88 20.70 -9.48
N ILE A 322 -11.24 19.64 -8.97
CA ILE A 322 -10.12 19.74 -8.04
C ILE A 322 -8.83 19.51 -8.83
N ALA A 323 -8.04 20.57 -8.94
CA ALA A 323 -6.91 20.61 -9.87
C ALA A 323 -5.82 19.61 -9.51
N ASN A 324 -5.31 18.93 -10.52
CA ASN A 324 -4.14 18.03 -10.44
C ASN A 324 -4.27 16.91 -9.38
N LEU A 325 -5.49 16.46 -9.07
CA LEU A 325 -5.71 15.42 -8.07
C LEU A 325 -5.59 14.01 -8.65
N VAL A 326 -5.66 13.85 -9.97
CA VAL A 326 -5.60 12.55 -10.64
C VAL A 326 -4.25 12.36 -11.32
N GLY A 327 -3.54 11.30 -10.94
CA GLY A 327 -2.24 11.05 -11.55
C GLY A 327 -1.54 9.79 -11.07
N GLN A 328 -0.38 9.52 -11.66
CA GLN A 328 0.39 8.29 -11.66
C GLN A 328 -0.41 7.15 -12.27
N GLU A 329 -1.37 6.62 -11.58
CA GLU A 329 -2.34 5.63 -12.03
C GLU A 329 -3.74 6.05 -11.64
N PHE A 330 -4.72 5.57 -12.38
CA PHE A 330 -6.12 5.89 -12.15
C PHE A 330 -6.99 4.66 -12.39
N ASP A 331 -8.15 4.66 -11.73
CA ASP A 331 -9.17 3.63 -11.91
C ASP A 331 -10.34 4.14 -12.72
N THR A 332 -11.05 3.17 -13.30
CA THR A 332 -12.24 3.39 -14.14
C THR A 332 -13.40 2.53 -13.65
N TYR A 333 -14.60 3.08 -13.71
CA TYR A 333 -15.83 2.39 -13.39
C TYR A 333 -16.28 1.48 -14.54
N PHE A 334 -16.65 0.25 -14.19
CA PHE A 334 -17.20 -0.77 -15.09
C PHE A 334 -18.59 -1.20 -14.60
N PRO A 335 -19.66 -0.61 -15.12
CA PRO A 335 -21.02 -0.83 -14.60
C PRO A 335 -21.48 -2.30 -14.63
N ASP A 336 -21.02 -3.06 -15.62
CA ASP A 336 -21.37 -4.49 -15.76
C ASP A 336 -20.74 -5.39 -14.70
N LEU A 337 -19.75 -4.90 -13.95
CA LEU A 337 -19.01 -5.63 -12.92
C LEU A 337 -19.22 -5.05 -11.52
N ALA A 338 -19.72 -3.85 -11.44
CA ALA A 338 -19.87 -3.13 -10.18
C ALA A 338 -21.07 -3.64 -9.36
N ASN A 339 -21.03 -3.41 -8.05
CA ASN A 339 -22.14 -3.72 -7.17
C ASN A 339 -23.38 -2.87 -7.52
N PRO A 340 -24.61 -3.44 -7.39
CA PRO A 340 -25.83 -2.67 -7.51
C PRO A 340 -25.82 -1.44 -6.58
N GLY A 341 -26.27 -0.29 -7.08
CA GLY A 341 -26.32 0.94 -6.31
C GLY A 341 -24.96 1.66 -6.16
N THR A 342 -23.93 1.25 -6.89
CA THR A 342 -22.67 2.02 -6.95
C THR A 342 -22.93 3.42 -7.50
N VAL A 343 -22.50 4.42 -6.74
CA VAL A 343 -22.55 5.83 -7.10
C VAL A 343 -21.17 6.26 -7.61
N VAL A 344 -21.14 6.94 -8.76
CA VAL A 344 -19.94 7.57 -9.31
C VAL A 344 -19.83 8.98 -8.75
N LEU A 345 -18.75 9.27 -8.04
CA LEU A 345 -18.50 10.55 -7.36
C LEU A 345 -17.56 11.47 -8.15
N ALA A 346 -16.76 10.91 -9.06
CA ALA A 346 -15.96 11.66 -10.00
C ALA A 346 -15.97 10.99 -11.36
N ASN A 347 -15.95 11.83 -12.41
CA ASN A 347 -15.95 11.35 -13.80
C ASN A 347 -15.25 12.40 -14.68
N GLY A 348 -13.95 12.19 -14.89
CA GLY A 348 -13.12 13.15 -15.62
C GLY A 348 -12.22 12.51 -16.67
N PRO A 349 -11.93 13.20 -17.78
CA PRO A 349 -11.03 12.71 -18.80
C PRO A 349 -9.59 12.68 -18.29
N VAL A 350 -8.84 11.66 -18.69
CA VAL A 350 -7.41 11.54 -18.40
C VAL A 350 -6.62 11.29 -19.69
N ASN A 351 -5.40 11.82 -19.75
CA ASN A 351 -4.47 11.47 -20.81
C ASN A 351 -3.76 10.17 -20.41
N ALA A 352 -4.36 9.06 -20.82
CA ALA A 352 -3.88 7.72 -20.50
C ALA A 352 -2.71 7.28 -21.38
N ASP A 353 -1.84 6.42 -20.85
CA ASP A 353 -0.83 5.74 -21.66
C ASP A 353 -1.54 4.85 -22.71
N PRO A 354 -1.30 5.06 -24.02
CA PRO A 354 -1.93 4.27 -25.06
C PRO A 354 -1.35 2.86 -25.18
N ARG A 355 -0.26 2.54 -24.45
CA ARG A 355 0.21 1.16 -24.42
C ARG A 355 -0.92 0.29 -23.91
N PRO A 356 -1.33 -0.73 -24.67
CA PRO A 356 -2.37 -1.62 -24.17
C PRO A 356 -1.90 -2.14 -22.80
N SER A 357 -2.80 -2.18 -21.84
CA SER A 357 -2.58 -3.03 -20.68
C SER A 357 -2.12 -4.38 -21.21
N ILE A 358 -1.18 -5.03 -20.53
CA ILE A 358 -0.48 -6.23 -21.00
C ILE A 358 -1.43 -7.33 -21.56
N ASP A 359 -2.74 -7.16 -21.39
CA ASP A 359 -3.78 -7.96 -22.00
C ASP A 359 -4.96 -7.09 -22.50
N PRO A 360 -5.05 -6.84 -23.81
CA PRO A 360 -6.09 -5.99 -24.40
C PRO A 360 -7.48 -6.66 -24.49
N GLY A 361 -7.64 -7.92 -24.02
CA GLY A 361 -8.77 -8.72 -24.45
C GLY A 361 -10.10 -8.49 -23.72
N ALA A 362 -10.12 -8.37 -22.39
CA ALA A 362 -11.38 -8.40 -21.64
C ALA A 362 -11.83 -7.03 -21.10
N TYR A 363 -10.90 -6.15 -20.72
CA TYR A 363 -11.22 -4.87 -20.08
C TYR A 363 -10.39 -3.76 -20.73
N PRO A 364 -10.90 -3.14 -21.82
CA PRO A 364 -10.18 -2.08 -22.50
C PRO A 364 -10.00 -0.87 -21.56
N SER A 365 -8.79 -0.33 -21.54
CA SER A 365 -8.51 0.94 -20.86
C SER A 365 -9.43 2.02 -21.44
N LYS A 366 -10.15 2.72 -20.55
CA LYS A 366 -10.90 3.92 -20.89
C LYS A 366 -10.11 5.13 -20.37
N PRO A 367 -9.95 6.19 -21.14
CA PRO A 367 -9.25 7.39 -20.70
C PRO A 367 -10.14 8.26 -19.80
N ILE A 368 -10.74 7.65 -18.79
CA ILE A 368 -11.69 8.28 -17.86
C ILE A 368 -11.34 7.82 -16.45
N HIS A 369 -11.01 8.76 -15.59
CA HIS A 369 -10.90 8.55 -14.16
C HIS A 369 -12.30 8.54 -13.54
N ASN A 370 -12.51 7.60 -12.63
CA ASN A 370 -13.68 7.58 -11.76
C ASN A 370 -13.29 7.46 -10.29
N ALA A 371 -14.16 7.96 -9.42
CA ALA A 371 -14.23 7.60 -8.01
C ALA A 371 -15.62 7.04 -7.73
N THR A 372 -15.70 6.04 -6.88
CA THR A 372 -16.95 5.33 -6.61
C THR A 372 -17.21 5.12 -5.13
N ILE A 373 -18.48 4.95 -4.80
CA ILE A 373 -18.91 4.52 -3.49
C ILE A 373 -20.10 3.55 -3.65
N TYR A 374 -20.11 2.48 -2.88
CA TYR A 374 -21.26 1.57 -2.81
C TYR A 374 -21.52 1.10 -1.38
N THR A 375 -22.72 0.59 -1.13
CA THR A 375 -23.08 -0.06 0.13
C THR A 375 -23.28 -1.54 -0.13
N ALA A 376 -22.52 -2.38 0.55
CA ALA A 376 -22.66 -3.83 0.50
C ALA A 376 -23.95 -4.30 1.19
N PRO A 377 -24.44 -5.53 0.94
CA PRO A 377 -25.62 -6.09 1.60
C PRO A 377 -25.54 -6.10 3.13
N SER A 378 -24.34 -6.15 3.70
CA SER A 378 -24.08 -6.05 5.16
C SER A 378 -24.29 -4.66 5.75
N GLY A 379 -24.49 -3.64 4.91
CA GLY A 379 -24.48 -2.23 5.32
C GLY A 379 -23.09 -1.59 5.30
N ALA A 380 -22.02 -2.35 5.04
CA ALA A 380 -20.68 -1.80 4.88
C ALA A 380 -20.63 -0.87 3.66
N THR A 381 -19.99 0.27 3.82
CA THR A 381 -19.73 1.22 2.73
C THR A 381 -18.29 1.02 2.24
N VAL A 382 -18.12 0.96 0.92
CA VAL A 382 -16.80 0.93 0.28
C VAL A 382 -16.66 2.16 -0.59
N PHE A 383 -15.64 2.97 -0.33
CA PHE A 383 -15.26 4.15 -1.11
C PHE A 383 -13.93 3.91 -1.81
N SER A 384 -13.82 4.32 -3.06
CA SER A 384 -12.56 4.28 -3.81
C SER A 384 -12.32 5.60 -4.53
N ALA A 385 -11.14 6.20 -4.27
CA ALA A 385 -10.75 7.48 -4.85
C ALA A 385 -10.29 7.35 -6.32
N GLY A 386 -9.79 6.19 -6.74
CA GLY A 386 -9.31 5.96 -8.11
C GLY A 386 -8.10 6.78 -8.53
N THR A 387 -7.34 7.31 -7.58
CA THR A 387 -6.11 8.07 -7.85
C THR A 387 -5.08 7.93 -6.75
N PHE A 388 -3.80 7.78 -7.10
CA PHE A 388 -2.69 7.77 -6.12
C PHE A 388 -2.53 9.08 -5.38
N GLN A 389 -2.93 10.18 -5.99
CA GLN A 389 -2.59 11.53 -5.52
C GLN A 389 -3.51 12.04 -4.42
N TRP A 390 -4.50 11.25 -3.97
CA TRP A 390 -5.39 11.63 -2.87
C TRP A 390 -4.62 12.09 -1.63
N SER A 391 -3.64 11.30 -1.18
CA SER A 391 -2.82 11.61 -0.01
C SER A 391 -2.05 12.93 -0.15
N TRP A 392 -1.63 13.28 -1.37
CA TRP A 392 -0.89 14.50 -1.66
C TRP A 392 -1.72 15.77 -1.48
N ALA A 393 -3.04 15.69 -1.61
CA ALA A 393 -3.93 16.80 -1.36
C ALA A 393 -4.23 17.02 0.15
N LEU A 394 -3.79 16.11 1.02
CA LEU A 394 -4.08 16.16 2.46
C LEU A 394 -2.98 16.81 3.30
N ASP A 395 -1.71 16.71 2.87
CA ASP A 395 -0.56 17.21 3.62
C ASP A 395 0.54 17.69 2.68
N ASP A 396 1.28 18.71 3.07
CA ASP A 396 2.28 19.38 2.24
C ASP A 396 3.68 18.74 2.29
N TYR A 397 3.83 17.64 2.99
CA TYR A 397 5.10 16.94 3.14
C TYR A 397 5.62 16.35 1.83
N GLY A 398 6.93 16.51 1.60
CA GLY A 398 7.67 15.83 0.54
C GLY A 398 7.41 16.34 -0.88
N ASP A 399 7.95 15.60 -1.84
CA ASP A 399 7.69 15.85 -3.25
C ASP A 399 6.31 15.27 -3.63
N ARG A 400 5.40 16.17 -3.99
CA ARG A 400 4.04 15.89 -4.44
C ARG A 400 3.87 16.27 -5.91
N SER A 401 4.92 16.05 -6.69
CA SER A 401 4.90 16.31 -8.13
C SER A 401 4.95 15.03 -8.94
N LEU A 402 4.20 15.03 -10.03
CA LEU A 402 4.26 14.04 -11.08
C LEU A 402 4.55 14.76 -12.40
N LEU A 403 5.62 14.33 -13.08
CA LEU A 403 6.04 14.93 -14.36
C LEU A 403 6.21 16.47 -14.27
N GLY A 404 6.70 16.96 -13.13
CA GLY A 404 6.90 18.38 -12.87
C GLY A 404 5.65 19.17 -12.47
N VAL A 405 4.49 18.54 -12.42
CA VAL A 405 3.24 19.18 -11.98
C VAL A 405 2.91 18.76 -10.55
N ARG A 406 2.71 19.75 -9.68
CA ARG A 406 2.44 19.53 -8.26
C ARG A 406 0.94 19.40 -7.98
N THR A 407 0.57 18.42 -7.15
CA THR A 407 -0.76 18.36 -6.54
C THR A 407 -0.81 19.34 -5.37
N PRO A 408 -1.69 20.34 -5.37
CA PRO A 408 -1.85 21.25 -4.24
C PRO A 408 -2.48 20.52 -3.03
N VAL A 409 -2.23 21.01 -1.82
CA VAL A 409 -3.11 20.69 -0.68
C VAL A 409 -4.47 21.35 -0.93
N ASP A 410 -5.53 20.61 -0.68
CA ASP A 410 -6.90 21.09 -0.95
C ASP A 410 -7.81 20.78 0.23
N ASP A 411 -8.36 21.82 0.84
CA ASP A 411 -9.23 21.70 2.01
C ASP A 411 -10.54 20.95 1.69
N ARG A 412 -10.97 20.94 0.43
CA ARG A 412 -12.15 20.19 -0.01
C ARG A 412 -11.89 18.69 0.03
N VAL A 413 -10.69 18.23 -0.40
CA VAL A 413 -10.26 16.83 -0.27
C VAL A 413 -10.11 16.44 1.20
N ALA A 414 -9.54 17.34 2.01
CA ALA A 414 -9.45 17.12 3.45
C ALA A 414 -10.85 17.06 4.10
N ARG A 415 -11.83 17.84 3.61
CA ARG A 415 -13.23 17.81 4.08
C ARG A 415 -13.90 16.48 3.69
N MET A 416 -13.78 16.05 2.43
CA MET A 416 -14.29 14.76 1.99
C MET A 416 -13.72 13.61 2.82
N THR A 417 -12.40 13.64 3.09
CA THR A 417 -11.75 12.63 3.92
C THR A 417 -12.29 12.66 5.35
N ARG A 418 -12.50 13.84 5.95
CA ARG A 418 -13.17 13.95 7.26
C ARG A 418 -14.58 13.36 7.24
N ASN A 419 -15.37 13.65 6.23
CA ASN A 419 -16.73 13.12 6.09
C ASN A 419 -16.75 11.60 6.05
N LEU A 420 -15.77 10.96 5.36
CA LEU A 420 -15.60 9.51 5.38
C LEU A 420 -15.31 8.99 6.80
N PHE A 421 -14.37 9.60 7.51
CA PHE A 421 -13.99 9.17 8.86
C PHE A 421 -15.12 9.39 9.87
N ASP A 422 -15.74 10.56 9.88
CA ASP A 422 -16.82 10.91 10.81
C ASP A 422 -18.04 9.97 10.66
N ARG A 423 -18.35 9.58 9.43
CA ARG A 423 -19.50 8.72 9.13
C ARG A 423 -19.20 7.24 9.27
N LEU A 424 -18.02 6.81 8.84
CA LEU A 424 -17.66 5.40 8.74
C LEU A 424 -16.72 4.92 9.85
N GLY A 425 -15.86 5.81 10.38
CA GLY A 425 -14.81 5.48 11.34
C GLY A 425 -15.18 5.74 12.81
N ASP A 426 -15.80 6.87 13.13
CA ASP A 426 -15.89 7.37 14.49
C ASP A 426 -17.18 7.03 15.25
N GLY A 427 -18.17 6.41 14.64
CA GLY A 427 -19.40 5.99 15.32
C GLY A 427 -19.19 4.82 16.31
N PRO A 428 -20.18 4.44 17.10
CA PRO A 428 -20.09 3.24 17.93
C PRO A 428 -19.90 1.98 17.08
N LEU A 429 -19.15 1.00 17.58
CA LEU A 429 -19.05 -0.30 16.93
C LEU A 429 -20.46 -0.88 16.75
N ALA A 430 -20.71 -1.51 15.60
CA ALA A 430 -21.97 -2.24 15.41
C ALA A 430 -22.09 -3.34 16.47
N PRO A 431 -23.32 -3.59 17.03
CA PRO A 431 -23.54 -4.57 18.07
C PRO A 431 -23.24 -6.00 17.62
#